data_2a78999bf596fcec393458b705f82c6b
#
_entry.id   2a78999bf596fcec393458b705f82c6b
#
_cell.length_a   1.000
_cell.length_b   1.000
_cell.length_c   1.000
_cell.angle_alpha   90.00
_cell.angle_beta   90.00
_cell.angle_gamma   90.00
#
_symmetry.space_group_name_H-M   'P 1'
#
loop_
_entity.id
_entity.type
_entity.pdbx_description
1 polymer ?
#
loop_
_entity_poly.entity_id
_entity_poly.type
_entity_poly.pdbx_seq_one_letter_code
_entity_poly.pdbx_strand_id
1 'polypeptide(L)'
;MSRITFKKFIILILFSITGLVCAEDKVKLSKEKEFFNENLPAKISTANAEFIYKFLLAEIATQRGDLNSAGHIYLDLAKLTKSIPLAERATRIAGSARNGRLAMDSANIWQKLDKTSIEPQRILAELFITSGNLAKARPLVKKLLEKEEKTRAEGFLYLNKILSQVENKKNALRFILDISKPYLDIPEARFAIAHAAFSAGNQKMAIEELDKIESINPKWETAALFRGYIIGQEWPEKALAFYQDFLRKNPKSNEVRLEYAKSLTNVKKYDEAKKQFLKLVNSSLASSEISLTVALLSMELGDNILAEKYFMQSLERGHPQ
;
A
#
# COMPACT_ATOMS: atom_id res chain seq x y z
N MET A 1 18.85 12.99 -5.78
CA MET A 1 17.52 13.32 -6.35
C MET A 1 16.56 12.11 -6.43
N SER A 2 16.71 11.06 -5.65
CA SER A 2 15.94 9.80 -5.77
C SER A 2 14.78 9.62 -4.77
N ARG A 3 14.48 10.63 -3.94
CA ARG A 3 13.38 10.55 -2.94
C ARG A 3 11.98 10.91 -3.47
N ILE A 4 11.88 11.45 -4.68
CA ILE A 4 10.62 12.00 -5.21
C ILE A 4 9.80 10.94 -5.95
N THR A 5 10.43 9.99 -6.62
CA THR A 5 9.73 8.99 -7.46
C THR A 5 9.01 7.92 -6.64
N PHE A 6 9.57 7.52 -5.50
CA PHE A 6 8.94 6.56 -4.61
C PHE A 6 7.70 7.13 -3.88
N LYS A 7 7.71 8.44 -3.59
CA LYS A 7 6.54 9.16 -3.03
C LYS A 7 5.37 9.26 -4.01
N LYS A 8 5.61 9.41 -5.32
CA LYS A 8 4.53 9.50 -6.32
C LYS A 8 3.81 8.16 -6.53
N PHE A 9 4.49 7.03 -6.43
CA PHE A 9 3.84 5.72 -6.52
C PHE A 9 2.92 5.42 -5.32
N ILE A 10 3.30 5.90 -4.13
CA ILE A 10 2.47 5.80 -2.91
C ILE A 10 1.29 6.77 -2.97
N ILE A 11 1.43 7.95 -3.60
CA ILE A 11 0.37 8.96 -3.72
C ILE A 11 -0.73 8.51 -4.68
N LEU A 12 -0.45 7.76 -5.74
CA LEU A 12 -1.49 7.29 -6.67
C LEU A 12 -2.44 6.26 -6.04
N ILE A 13 -1.95 5.45 -5.09
CA ILE A 13 -2.81 4.51 -4.33
C ILE A 13 -3.60 5.24 -3.22
N LEU A 14 -3.07 6.36 -2.69
CA LEU A 14 -3.77 7.15 -1.68
C LEU A 14 -4.86 8.07 -2.27
N PHE A 15 -4.73 8.53 -3.53
CA PHE A 15 -5.76 9.37 -4.18
C PHE A 15 -6.99 8.57 -4.62
N SER A 16 -6.87 7.27 -4.88
CA SER A 16 -8.04 6.42 -5.16
C SER A 16 -8.90 6.15 -3.91
N ILE A 17 -8.33 6.34 -2.71
CA ILE A 17 -9.07 6.16 -1.43
C ILE A 17 -9.77 7.45 -1.00
N THR A 18 -9.23 8.64 -1.30
CA THR A 18 -9.85 9.92 -0.91
C THR A 18 -11.00 10.36 -1.82
N GLY A 19 -11.02 9.96 -3.11
CA GLY A 19 -12.13 10.23 -4.02
C GLY A 19 -13.35 9.34 -3.77
N LEU A 20 -13.17 8.13 -3.24
CA LEU A 20 -14.27 7.23 -2.86
C LEU A 20 -14.95 7.66 -1.54
N VAL A 21 -14.21 8.32 -0.64
CA VAL A 21 -14.74 8.75 0.68
C VAL A 21 -15.89 9.75 0.54
N CYS A 22 -15.89 10.65 -0.44
CA CYS A 22 -16.98 11.63 -0.61
C CYS A 22 -18.28 11.05 -1.21
N ALA A 23 -18.19 9.94 -1.97
CA ALA A 23 -19.39 9.26 -2.48
C ALA A 23 -19.94 8.21 -1.50
N GLU A 24 -19.04 7.54 -0.78
CA GLU A 24 -19.40 6.60 0.29
C GLU A 24 -20.03 7.29 1.51
N ASP A 25 -19.69 8.54 1.82
CA ASP A 25 -20.27 9.26 2.97
C ASP A 25 -21.76 9.51 2.82
N LYS A 26 -22.28 9.76 1.60
CA LYS A 26 -23.73 9.88 1.38
C LYS A 26 -24.48 8.54 1.49
N VAL A 27 -23.84 7.44 1.06
CA VAL A 27 -24.41 6.09 1.19
C VAL A 27 -24.28 5.58 2.64
N LYS A 28 -23.20 5.97 3.35
CA LYS A 28 -23.03 5.68 4.79
C LYS A 28 -24.07 6.42 5.65
N LEU A 29 -24.37 7.70 5.36
CA LEU A 29 -25.40 8.44 6.08
C LEU A 29 -26.80 7.82 5.94
N SER A 30 -27.13 7.19 4.81
CA SER A 30 -28.40 6.47 4.63
C SER A 30 -28.43 5.16 5.41
N LYS A 31 -27.34 4.40 5.42
CA LYS A 31 -27.21 3.16 6.24
C LYS A 31 -27.13 3.46 7.74
N GLU A 32 -26.56 4.60 8.12
CA GLU A 32 -26.57 5.05 9.52
C GLU A 32 -27.96 5.44 10.03
N LYS A 33 -28.82 5.98 9.17
CA LYS A 33 -30.24 6.23 9.52
C LYS A 33 -31.05 4.95 9.68
N GLU A 34 -30.76 3.92 8.88
CA GLU A 34 -31.38 2.58 9.06
C GLU A 34 -30.91 1.92 10.36
N PHE A 35 -29.64 2.07 10.73
CA PHE A 35 -29.09 1.58 12.00
C PHE A 35 -29.82 2.16 13.23
N PHE A 36 -30.22 3.42 13.18
CA PHE A 36 -30.98 4.08 14.25
C PHE A 36 -32.37 3.47 14.43
N ASN A 37 -33.02 3.03 13.35
CA ASN A 37 -34.38 2.50 13.40
C ASN A 37 -34.45 1.02 13.82
N GLU A 38 -33.43 0.22 13.54
CA GLU A 38 -33.44 -1.22 13.80
C GLU A 38 -32.93 -1.62 15.20
N ASN A 39 -32.19 -0.73 15.90
CA ASN A 39 -31.49 -1.10 17.14
C ASN A 39 -31.93 -0.34 18.39
N LEU A 40 -33.05 0.39 18.34
CA LEU A 40 -33.62 1.01 19.53
C LEU A 40 -34.42 -0.02 20.33
N PRO A 41 -34.08 -0.31 21.59
CA PRO A 41 -34.83 -1.27 22.40
C PRO A 41 -36.23 -0.76 22.75
N ALA A 42 -37.22 -1.62 22.62
CA ALA A 42 -38.64 -1.30 22.74
C ALA A 42 -39.13 -0.92 24.16
N LYS A 43 -38.28 -0.84 25.19
CA LYS A 43 -38.63 -0.42 26.55
C LYS A 43 -37.61 0.58 27.08
N ILE A 44 -38.04 1.81 27.33
CA ILE A 44 -37.26 2.88 27.93
C ILE A 44 -37.18 2.64 29.45
N SER A 45 -36.02 2.23 29.94
CA SER A 45 -35.64 2.19 31.35
C SER A 45 -34.60 3.30 31.63
N THR A 46 -34.27 3.57 32.91
CA THR A 46 -33.22 4.52 33.30
C THR A 46 -31.89 4.16 32.70
N ALA A 47 -31.58 2.88 32.53
CA ALA A 47 -30.40 2.39 31.78
C ALA A 47 -30.43 2.80 30.31
N ASN A 48 -31.60 2.93 29.69
CA ASN A 48 -31.75 3.42 28.31
C ASN A 48 -31.54 4.92 28.20
N ALA A 49 -31.90 5.73 29.20
CA ALA A 49 -31.65 7.16 29.19
C ALA A 49 -30.18 7.47 29.28
N GLU A 50 -29.38 6.77 30.07
CA GLU A 50 -27.93 6.90 30.13
C GLU A 50 -27.28 6.47 28.83
N PHE A 51 -27.75 5.39 28.22
CA PHE A 51 -27.29 4.93 26.92
C PHE A 51 -27.52 6.00 25.84
N ILE A 52 -28.74 6.52 25.73
CA ILE A 52 -29.11 7.55 24.77
C ILE A 52 -28.25 8.80 24.97
N TYR A 53 -28.08 9.25 26.19
CA TYR A 53 -27.23 10.39 26.50
C TYR A 53 -25.78 10.18 26.04
N LYS A 54 -25.14 9.07 26.43
CA LYS A 54 -23.76 8.74 26.01
C LYS A 54 -23.64 8.58 24.52
N PHE A 55 -24.62 7.95 23.87
CA PHE A 55 -24.62 7.75 22.42
C PHE A 55 -24.68 9.11 21.69
N LEU A 56 -25.59 10.00 22.07
CA LEU A 56 -25.69 11.35 21.50
C LEU A 56 -24.42 12.16 21.77
N LEU A 57 -23.84 12.03 22.96
CA LEU A 57 -22.58 12.69 23.28
C LEU A 57 -21.43 12.22 22.35
N ALA A 58 -21.35 10.92 22.08
CA ALA A 58 -20.36 10.36 21.14
C ALA A 58 -20.60 10.84 19.71
N GLU A 59 -21.86 10.94 19.25
CA GLU A 59 -22.19 11.49 17.93
C GLU A 59 -21.79 12.96 17.80
N ILE A 60 -22.13 13.78 18.82
CA ILE A 60 -21.75 15.20 18.83
C ILE A 60 -20.23 15.35 18.85
N ALA A 61 -19.51 14.57 19.67
CA ALA A 61 -18.06 14.57 19.69
C ALA A 61 -17.45 14.20 18.33
N THR A 62 -18.02 13.18 17.66
CA THR A 62 -17.61 12.78 16.31
C THR A 62 -17.81 13.94 15.31
N GLN A 63 -18.98 14.59 15.33
CA GLN A 63 -19.26 15.72 14.42
C GLN A 63 -18.36 16.94 14.67
N ARG A 64 -17.94 17.14 15.91
CA ARG A 64 -17.00 18.21 16.30
C ARG A 64 -15.54 17.88 16.05
N GLY A 65 -15.24 16.67 15.57
CA GLY A 65 -13.88 16.20 15.33
C GLY A 65 -13.14 15.73 16.58
N ASP A 66 -13.78 15.68 17.76
CA ASP A 66 -13.21 15.09 18.97
C ASP A 66 -13.33 13.56 18.92
N LEU A 67 -12.57 12.98 18.01
CA LEU A 67 -12.60 11.54 17.74
C LEU A 67 -12.08 10.70 18.92
N ASN A 68 -11.19 11.26 19.74
CA ASN A 68 -10.70 10.54 20.92
C ASN A 68 -11.80 10.35 21.95
N SER A 69 -12.48 11.42 22.35
CA SER A 69 -13.61 11.32 23.29
C SER A 69 -14.72 10.44 22.74
N ALA A 70 -15.09 10.63 21.47
CA ALA A 70 -16.09 9.80 20.80
C ALA A 70 -15.73 8.31 20.86
N GLY A 71 -14.51 7.95 20.50
CA GLY A 71 -14.03 6.56 20.48
C GLY A 71 -14.06 5.92 21.86
N HIS A 72 -13.69 6.64 22.92
CA HIS A 72 -13.79 6.14 24.29
C HIS A 72 -15.24 5.89 24.72
N ILE A 73 -16.15 6.83 24.42
CA ILE A 73 -17.57 6.68 24.76
C ILE A 73 -18.18 5.49 24.01
N TYR A 74 -17.90 5.33 22.71
CA TYR A 74 -18.38 4.17 21.96
C TYR A 74 -17.81 2.85 22.48
N LEU A 75 -16.54 2.82 22.89
CA LEU A 75 -15.93 1.63 23.49
C LEU A 75 -16.62 1.26 24.81
N ASP A 76 -16.92 2.24 25.66
CA ASP A 76 -17.61 2.01 26.92
C ASP A 76 -19.05 1.54 26.70
N LEU A 77 -19.76 2.12 25.74
CA LEU A 77 -21.08 1.65 25.32
C LEU A 77 -21.02 0.23 24.77
N ALA A 78 -20.02 -0.10 23.95
CA ALA A 78 -19.84 -1.46 23.41
C ALA A 78 -19.62 -2.50 24.52
N LYS A 79 -18.82 -2.16 25.54
CA LYS A 79 -18.58 -3.04 26.69
C LYS A 79 -19.88 -3.24 27.53
N LEU A 80 -20.62 -2.16 27.76
CA LEU A 80 -21.84 -2.16 28.54
C LEU A 80 -22.95 -2.98 27.88
N THR A 81 -23.18 -2.73 26.59
CA THR A 81 -24.30 -3.33 25.83
C THR A 81 -23.93 -4.64 25.13
N LYS A 82 -22.64 -5.00 25.09
CA LYS A 82 -22.08 -6.10 24.27
C LYS A 82 -22.45 -6.00 22.80
N SER A 83 -22.57 -4.77 22.30
CA SER A 83 -22.98 -4.47 20.93
C SER A 83 -21.77 -4.55 19.99
N ILE A 84 -21.83 -5.44 19.00
CA ILE A 84 -20.85 -5.57 17.93
C ILE A 84 -20.73 -4.28 17.12
N PRO A 85 -21.83 -3.65 16.64
CA PRO A 85 -21.75 -2.40 15.88
C PRO A 85 -21.08 -1.25 16.62
N LEU A 86 -21.27 -1.15 17.95
CA LEU A 86 -20.61 -0.11 18.73
C LEU A 86 -19.11 -0.38 18.89
N ALA A 87 -18.71 -1.65 19.05
CA ALA A 87 -17.29 -2.03 19.10
C ALA A 87 -16.58 -1.77 17.75
N GLU A 88 -17.24 -2.07 16.64
CA GLU A 88 -16.78 -1.75 15.30
C GLU A 88 -16.64 -0.24 15.12
N ARG A 89 -17.66 0.55 15.49
CA ARG A 89 -17.63 2.01 15.38
C ARG A 89 -16.50 2.62 16.23
N ALA A 90 -16.35 2.15 17.49
CA ALA A 90 -15.24 2.56 18.34
C ALA A 90 -13.88 2.30 17.68
N THR A 91 -13.72 1.13 17.07
CA THR A 91 -12.49 0.74 16.38
C THR A 91 -12.19 1.66 15.19
N ARG A 92 -13.18 1.94 14.35
CA ARG A 92 -13.04 2.84 13.19
C ARG A 92 -12.70 4.27 13.60
N ILE A 93 -13.42 4.81 14.61
CA ILE A 93 -13.18 6.16 15.12
C ILE A 93 -11.78 6.25 15.73
N ALA A 94 -11.35 5.25 16.51
CA ALA A 94 -10.00 5.22 17.06
C ALA A 94 -8.92 5.19 15.97
N GLY A 95 -9.16 4.47 14.86
CA GLY A 95 -8.30 4.48 13.68
C GLY A 95 -8.20 5.86 13.05
N SER A 96 -9.33 6.54 12.84
CA SER A 96 -9.39 7.92 12.31
C SER A 96 -8.71 8.92 13.23
N ALA A 97 -8.82 8.74 14.56
CA ALA A 97 -8.13 9.52 15.58
C ALA A 97 -6.61 9.22 15.64
N ARG A 98 -6.12 8.24 14.89
CA ARG A 98 -4.74 7.72 14.99
C ARG A 98 -4.35 7.30 16.41
N ASN A 99 -5.34 6.90 17.22
CA ASN A 99 -5.14 6.40 18.57
C ASN A 99 -5.01 4.86 18.56
N GLY A 100 -3.79 4.38 18.32
CA GLY A 100 -3.52 2.95 18.21
C GLY A 100 -3.89 2.14 19.45
N ARG A 101 -3.76 2.73 20.66
CA ARG A 101 -4.16 2.05 21.91
C ARG A 101 -5.67 1.85 21.98
N LEU A 102 -6.42 2.90 21.73
CA LEU A 102 -7.89 2.83 21.72
C LEU A 102 -8.39 1.90 20.61
N ALA A 103 -7.79 1.95 19.40
CA ALA A 103 -8.11 1.05 18.31
C ALA A 103 -7.86 -0.42 18.68
N MET A 104 -6.76 -0.71 19.37
CA MET A 104 -6.43 -2.06 19.84
C MET A 104 -7.43 -2.54 20.90
N ASP A 105 -7.78 -1.70 21.87
CA ASP A 105 -8.74 -2.04 22.92
C ASP A 105 -10.14 -2.30 22.33
N SER A 106 -10.57 -1.45 21.42
CA SER A 106 -11.86 -1.56 20.72
C SER A 106 -11.93 -2.81 19.84
N ALA A 107 -10.89 -3.07 19.03
CA ALA A 107 -10.82 -4.27 18.18
C ALA A 107 -10.78 -5.57 19.00
N ASN A 108 -10.14 -5.57 20.17
CA ASN A 108 -10.17 -6.70 21.09
C ASN A 108 -11.59 -6.96 21.64
N ILE A 109 -12.35 -5.91 21.97
CA ILE A 109 -13.76 -6.06 22.38
C ILE A 109 -14.58 -6.61 21.21
N TRP A 110 -14.42 -6.04 20.01
CA TRP A 110 -15.10 -6.53 18.80
C TRP A 110 -14.81 -8.02 18.56
N GLN A 111 -13.55 -8.44 18.59
CA GLN A 111 -13.15 -9.84 18.39
C GLN A 111 -13.77 -10.79 19.46
N LYS A 112 -13.92 -10.31 20.71
CA LYS A 112 -14.55 -11.11 21.77
C LYS A 112 -16.05 -11.28 21.55
N LEU A 113 -16.71 -10.26 21.03
CA LEU A 113 -18.15 -10.25 20.76
C LEU A 113 -18.49 -11.00 19.47
N ASP A 114 -17.65 -10.86 18.44
CA ASP A 114 -17.78 -11.56 17.16
C ASP A 114 -16.52 -12.39 16.86
N LYS A 115 -16.59 -13.67 17.21
CA LYS A 115 -15.51 -14.63 16.99
C LYS A 115 -15.41 -15.09 15.53
N THR A 116 -16.44 -14.83 14.73
CA THR A 116 -16.54 -15.27 13.34
C THR A 116 -15.97 -14.24 12.39
N SER A 117 -16.02 -12.97 12.72
CA SER A 117 -15.51 -11.86 11.91
C SER A 117 -14.00 -11.93 11.78
N ILE A 118 -13.54 -11.68 10.56
CA ILE A 118 -12.12 -11.59 10.18
C ILE A 118 -11.59 -10.17 10.42
N GLU A 119 -12.44 -9.15 10.29
CA GLU A 119 -12.03 -7.75 10.32
C GLU A 119 -11.31 -7.33 11.61
N PRO A 120 -11.82 -7.62 12.84
CA PRO A 120 -11.09 -7.26 14.04
C PRO A 120 -9.73 -7.97 14.15
N GLN A 121 -9.62 -9.21 13.60
CA GLN A 121 -8.35 -9.95 13.56
C GLN A 121 -7.35 -9.28 12.61
N ARG A 122 -7.82 -8.77 11.46
CA ARG A 122 -7.00 -8.02 10.49
C ARG A 122 -6.47 -6.72 11.09
N ILE A 123 -7.35 -5.94 11.71
CA ILE A 123 -6.98 -4.68 12.39
C ILE A 123 -5.97 -4.94 13.52
N LEU A 124 -6.21 -5.95 14.35
CA LEU A 124 -5.28 -6.30 15.44
C LEU A 124 -3.92 -6.77 14.91
N ALA A 125 -3.89 -7.57 13.84
CA ALA A 125 -2.65 -7.99 13.20
C ALA A 125 -1.84 -6.77 12.72
N GLU A 126 -2.50 -5.83 12.03
CA GLU A 126 -1.88 -4.58 11.56
C GLU A 126 -1.34 -3.73 12.72
N LEU A 127 -2.15 -3.50 13.75
CA LEU A 127 -1.74 -2.73 14.93
C LEU A 127 -0.56 -3.38 15.68
N PHE A 128 -0.53 -4.71 15.78
CA PHE A 128 0.60 -5.41 16.38
C PHE A 128 1.86 -5.34 15.52
N ILE A 129 1.74 -5.41 14.19
CA ILE A 129 2.88 -5.26 13.29
C ILE A 129 3.44 -3.84 13.36
N THR A 130 2.60 -2.82 13.24
CA THR A 130 3.02 -1.41 13.24
C THR A 130 3.58 -0.96 14.58
N SER A 131 3.11 -1.55 15.68
CA SER A 131 3.68 -1.34 17.02
C SER A 131 4.94 -2.19 17.31
N GLY A 132 5.41 -2.99 16.33
CA GLY A 132 6.59 -3.86 16.49
C GLY A 132 6.34 -5.15 17.29
N ASN A 133 5.10 -5.40 17.74
CA ASN A 133 4.77 -6.60 18.51
C ASN A 133 4.48 -7.80 17.60
N LEU A 134 5.49 -8.21 16.84
CA LEU A 134 5.39 -9.27 15.85
C LEU A 134 5.01 -10.64 16.46
N ALA A 135 5.31 -10.86 17.74
CA ALA A 135 4.93 -12.10 18.43
C ALA A 135 3.41 -12.25 18.53
N LYS A 136 2.69 -11.17 18.88
CA LYS A 136 1.22 -11.18 18.94
C LYS A 136 0.58 -11.14 17.54
N ALA A 137 1.21 -10.50 16.56
CA ALA A 137 0.73 -10.47 15.19
C ALA A 137 0.73 -11.85 14.52
N ARG A 138 1.77 -12.68 14.80
CA ARG A 138 2.04 -13.95 14.13
C ARG A 138 0.84 -14.90 14.05
N PRO A 139 0.17 -15.29 15.17
CA PRO A 139 -0.97 -16.22 15.10
C PRO A 139 -2.15 -15.64 14.31
N LEU A 140 -2.36 -14.32 14.37
CA LEU A 140 -3.43 -13.65 13.63
C LEU A 140 -3.16 -13.69 12.12
N VAL A 141 -1.94 -13.33 11.71
CA VAL A 141 -1.54 -13.32 10.30
C VAL A 141 -1.60 -14.74 9.71
N LYS A 142 -1.10 -15.78 10.43
CA LYS A 142 -1.21 -17.17 9.97
C LYS A 142 -2.66 -17.54 9.72
N LYS A 143 -3.56 -17.28 10.68
CA LYS A 143 -4.98 -17.59 10.57
C LYS A 143 -5.66 -16.82 9.42
N LEU A 144 -5.29 -15.56 9.18
CA LEU A 144 -5.81 -14.77 8.06
C LEU A 144 -5.39 -15.39 6.72
N LEU A 145 -4.12 -15.69 6.54
CA LEU A 145 -3.60 -16.27 5.30
C LEU A 145 -4.15 -17.68 5.04
N GLU A 146 -4.45 -18.46 6.08
CA GLU A 146 -5.10 -19.77 5.95
C GLU A 146 -6.54 -19.64 5.43
N LYS A 147 -7.29 -18.68 5.98
CA LYS A 147 -8.71 -18.46 5.65
C LYS A 147 -8.92 -17.78 4.29
N GLU A 148 -8.03 -16.90 3.88
CA GLU A 148 -8.18 -16.03 2.72
C GLU A 148 -7.39 -16.53 1.51
N GLU A 149 -7.68 -17.74 1.06
CA GLU A 149 -6.95 -18.37 -0.05
C GLU A 149 -6.97 -17.52 -1.33
N LYS A 150 -8.13 -16.97 -1.70
CA LYS A 150 -8.30 -16.19 -2.95
C LYS A 150 -7.56 -14.86 -2.95
N THR A 151 -7.36 -14.25 -1.76
CA THR A 151 -6.71 -12.93 -1.61
C THR A 151 -5.33 -13.03 -0.95
N ARG A 152 -4.79 -14.24 -0.85
CA ARG A 152 -3.51 -14.50 -0.17
C ARG A 152 -2.34 -13.75 -0.80
N ALA A 153 -2.29 -13.67 -2.12
CA ALA A 153 -1.29 -12.90 -2.84
C ALA A 153 -1.33 -11.40 -2.45
N GLU A 154 -2.52 -10.82 -2.46
CA GLU A 154 -2.75 -9.43 -2.00
C GLU A 154 -2.38 -9.26 -0.52
N GLY A 155 -2.69 -10.26 0.30
CA GLY A 155 -2.30 -10.30 1.71
C GLY A 155 -0.78 -10.21 1.90
N PHE A 156 0.02 -10.88 1.08
CA PHE A 156 1.48 -10.76 1.11
C PHE A 156 1.98 -9.39 0.66
N LEU A 157 1.37 -8.79 -0.37
CA LEU A 157 1.71 -7.42 -0.79
C LEU A 157 1.37 -6.41 0.32
N TYR A 158 0.25 -6.60 1.01
CA TYR A 158 -0.12 -5.78 2.16
C TYR A 158 0.86 -5.96 3.33
N LEU A 159 1.23 -7.21 3.67
CA LEU A 159 2.24 -7.51 4.68
C LEU A 159 3.58 -6.85 4.35
N ASN A 160 4.00 -6.90 3.09
CA ASN A 160 5.22 -6.20 2.65
C ASN A 160 5.16 -4.70 2.97
N LYS A 161 4.03 -4.06 2.66
CA LYS A 161 3.83 -2.62 2.92
C LYS A 161 3.93 -2.30 4.41
N ILE A 162 3.24 -3.03 5.28
CA ILE A 162 3.23 -2.71 6.72
C ILE A 162 4.54 -3.10 7.41
N LEU A 163 5.19 -4.20 7.00
CA LEU A 163 6.48 -4.62 7.53
C LEU A 163 7.60 -3.64 7.16
N SER A 164 7.48 -2.93 6.05
CA SER A 164 8.44 -1.89 5.69
C SER A 164 8.51 -0.73 6.69
N GLN A 165 7.47 -0.54 7.52
CA GLN A 165 7.38 0.50 8.55
C GLN A 165 7.96 0.04 9.90
N VAL A 166 8.17 -1.27 10.10
CA VAL A 166 8.75 -1.81 11.34
C VAL A 166 10.21 -1.37 11.47
N GLU A 167 10.58 -0.77 12.60
CA GLU A 167 11.94 -0.27 12.85
C GLU A 167 12.99 -1.37 12.78
N ASN A 168 12.76 -2.47 13.51
CA ASN A 168 13.69 -3.59 13.53
C ASN A 168 13.54 -4.47 12.30
N LYS A 169 14.30 -4.14 11.23
CA LYS A 169 14.27 -4.83 9.94
C LYS A 169 14.65 -6.31 10.02
N LYS A 170 15.56 -6.68 10.93
CA LYS A 170 15.93 -8.08 11.14
C LYS A 170 14.78 -8.90 11.74
N ASN A 171 14.02 -8.31 12.66
CA ASN A 171 12.83 -8.96 13.21
C ASN A 171 11.71 -9.06 12.17
N ALA A 172 11.51 -8.03 11.35
CA ALA A 172 10.57 -8.06 10.23
C ALA A 172 10.92 -9.18 9.24
N LEU A 173 12.20 -9.33 8.89
CA LEU A 173 12.66 -10.43 8.03
C LEU A 173 12.39 -11.80 8.66
N ARG A 174 12.73 -12.01 9.93
CA ARG A 174 12.44 -13.29 10.62
C ARG A 174 10.94 -13.60 10.64
N PHE A 175 10.14 -12.58 10.85
CA PHE A 175 8.68 -12.71 10.86
C PHE A 175 8.15 -13.16 9.49
N ILE A 176 8.52 -12.48 8.41
CA ILE A 176 8.01 -12.81 7.07
C ILE A 176 8.53 -14.18 6.60
N LEU A 177 9.77 -14.53 6.91
CA LEU A 177 10.31 -15.86 6.62
C LEU A 177 9.49 -16.98 7.26
N ASP A 178 9.07 -16.80 8.52
CA ASP A 178 8.23 -17.79 9.21
C ASP A 178 6.82 -17.85 8.65
N ILE A 179 6.22 -16.71 8.37
CA ILE A 179 4.86 -16.61 7.81
C ILE A 179 4.78 -17.20 6.41
N SER A 180 5.80 -16.99 5.59
CA SER A 180 5.80 -17.38 4.17
C SER A 180 6.16 -18.85 3.92
N LYS A 181 6.66 -19.58 4.91
CA LYS A 181 7.09 -20.99 4.74
C LYS A 181 6.09 -21.88 3.99
N PRO A 182 4.78 -21.85 4.28
CA PRO A 182 3.81 -22.70 3.58
C PRO A 182 3.42 -22.19 2.18
N TYR A 183 3.90 -21.00 1.76
CA TYR A 183 3.40 -20.26 0.60
C TYR A 183 4.53 -19.82 -0.35
N LEU A 184 5.62 -20.59 -0.39
CA LEU A 184 6.78 -20.24 -1.25
C LEU A 184 6.53 -20.49 -2.75
N ASP A 185 5.42 -21.07 -3.12
CA ASP A 185 4.89 -21.18 -4.48
C ASP A 185 4.23 -19.88 -4.96
N ILE A 186 3.89 -18.95 -4.03
CA ILE A 186 3.26 -17.67 -4.32
C ILE A 186 4.36 -16.61 -4.56
N PRO A 187 4.44 -15.99 -5.75
CA PRO A 187 5.44 -14.97 -6.06
C PRO A 187 5.44 -13.78 -5.08
N GLU A 188 4.27 -13.35 -4.63
CA GLU A 188 4.11 -12.23 -3.71
C GLU A 188 4.66 -12.53 -2.31
N ALA A 189 4.61 -13.79 -1.88
CA ALA A 189 5.23 -14.23 -0.63
C ALA A 189 6.76 -14.12 -0.71
N ARG A 190 7.35 -14.57 -1.83
CA ARG A 190 8.78 -14.41 -2.10
C ARG A 190 9.19 -12.95 -2.23
N PHE A 191 8.34 -12.12 -2.86
CA PHE A 191 8.58 -10.69 -2.98
C PHE A 191 8.63 -10.00 -1.61
N ALA A 192 7.73 -10.37 -0.70
CA ALA A 192 7.75 -9.85 0.67
C ALA A 192 9.02 -10.26 1.42
N ILE A 193 9.52 -11.49 1.19
CA ILE A 193 10.82 -11.95 1.74
C ILE A 193 11.96 -11.14 1.14
N ALA A 194 12.00 -10.98 -0.19
CA ALA A 194 13.06 -10.24 -0.88
C ALA A 194 13.15 -8.79 -0.39
N HIS A 195 12.00 -8.13 -0.25
CA HIS A 195 11.95 -6.75 0.22
C HIS A 195 12.39 -6.62 1.69
N ALA A 196 11.96 -7.54 2.56
CA ALA A 196 12.37 -7.56 3.96
C ALA A 196 13.86 -7.89 4.11
N ALA A 197 14.40 -8.81 3.28
CA ALA A 197 15.81 -9.16 3.24
C ALA A 197 16.69 -7.97 2.85
N PHE A 198 16.30 -7.26 1.77
CA PHE A 198 16.99 -6.04 1.34
C PHE A 198 16.95 -4.96 2.44
N SER A 199 15.79 -4.73 3.05
CA SER A 199 15.63 -3.77 4.15
C SER A 199 16.47 -4.12 5.39
N ALA A 200 16.73 -5.41 5.61
CA ALA A 200 17.58 -5.90 6.69
C ALA A 200 19.10 -5.92 6.34
N GLY A 201 19.48 -5.46 5.14
CA GLY A 201 20.85 -5.44 4.64
C GLY A 201 21.32 -6.78 4.06
N ASN A 202 20.44 -7.75 3.86
CA ASN A 202 20.77 -9.05 3.24
C ASN A 202 20.44 -9.03 1.74
N GLN A 203 21.29 -8.32 0.97
CA GLN A 203 21.11 -8.15 -0.46
C GLN A 203 21.19 -9.48 -1.23
N LYS A 204 22.07 -10.39 -0.79
CA LYS A 204 22.20 -11.72 -1.41
C LYS A 204 20.88 -12.49 -1.36
N MET A 205 20.27 -12.61 -0.17
CA MET A 205 18.97 -13.27 -0.02
C MET A 205 17.87 -12.58 -0.85
N ALA A 206 17.89 -11.24 -0.91
CA ALA A 206 16.91 -10.50 -1.71
C ALA A 206 16.98 -10.90 -3.20
N ILE A 207 18.18 -10.95 -3.77
CA ILE A 207 18.40 -11.38 -5.16
C ILE A 207 17.99 -12.84 -5.35
N GLU A 208 18.38 -13.75 -4.47
CA GLU A 208 18.01 -15.17 -4.54
C GLU A 208 16.48 -15.38 -4.59
N GLU A 209 15.73 -14.64 -3.78
CA GLU A 209 14.26 -14.73 -3.81
C GLU A 209 13.67 -14.11 -5.10
N LEU A 210 14.26 -13.03 -5.63
CA LEU A 210 13.85 -12.44 -6.90
C LEU A 210 14.16 -13.35 -8.10
N ASP A 211 15.26 -14.12 -8.07
CA ASP A 211 15.57 -15.13 -9.08
C ASP A 211 14.51 -16.25 -9.10
N LYS A 212 14.06 -16.68 -7.93
CA LYS A 212 12.96 -17.66 -7.82
C LYS A 212 11.64 -17.10 -8.35
N ILE A 213 11.37 -15.79 -8.13
CA ILE A 213 10.18 -15.13 -8.70
C ILE A 213 10.25 -15.12 -10.22
N GLU A 214 11.41 -14.79 -10.82
CA GLU A 214 11.59 -14.80 -12.27
C GLU A 214 11.27 -16.18 -12.87
N SER A 215 11.60 -17.26 -12.14
CA SER A 215 11.30 -18.63 -12.57
C SER A 215 9.80 -18.96 -12.53
N ILE A 216 9.03 -18.37 -11.60
CA ILE A 216 7.59 -18.61 -11.43
C ILE A 216 6.76 -17.65 -12.31
N ASN A 217 7.11 -16.37 -12.30
CA ASN A 217 6.42 -15.31 -13.02
C ASN A 217 7.41 -14.36 -13.73
N PRO A 218 7.95 -14.77 -14.90
CA PRO A 218 9.00 -14.02 -15.61
C PRO A 218 8.53 -12.67 -16.20
N LYS A 219 7.23 -12.36 -16.09
CA LYS A 219 6.64 -11.13 -16.60
C LYS A 219 6.34 -10.09 -15.51
N TRP A 220 6.62 -10.39 -14.26
CA TRP A 220 6.25 -9.51 -13.15
C TRP A 220 7.16 -8.29 -13.07
N GLU A 221 6.67 -7.18 -13.60
CA GLU A 221 7.43 -5.91 -13.72
C GLU A 221 7.90 -5.38 -12.37
N THR A 222 7.07 -5.44 -11.34
CA THR A 222 7.43 -4.94 -9.99
C THR A 222 8.64 -5.69 -9.41
N ALA A 223 8.71 -7.01 -9.60
CA ALA A 223 9.85 -7.80 -9.15
C ALA A 223 11.11 -7.48 -9.98
N ALA A 224 10.96 -7.32 -11.29
CA ALA A 224 12.06 -6.92 -12.17
C ALA A 224 12.59 -5.52 -11.84
N LEU A 225 11.72 -4.55 -11.59
CA LEU A 225 12.11 -3.21 -11.17
C LEU A 225 12.88 -3.23 -9.86
N PHE A 226 12.41 -4.00 -8.89
CA PHE A 226 13.08 -4.10 -7.59
C PHE A 226 14.43 -4.80 -7.72
N ARG A 227 14.54 -5.85 -8.53
CA ARG A 227 15.81 -6.54 -8.81
C ARG A 227 16.82 -5.60 -9.46
N GLY A 228 16.41 -4.89 -10.52
CA GLY A 228 17.27 -3.93 -11.20
C GLY A 228 17.72 -2.79 -10.30
N TYR A 229 16.84 -2.31 -9.41
CA TYR A 229 17.17 -1.34 -8.38
C TYR A 229 18.27 -1.85 -7.44
N ILE A 230 18.14 -3.07 -6.91
CA ILE A 230 19.14 -3.67 -6.02
C ILE A 230 20.50 -3.82 -6.73
N ILE A 231 20.50 -4.38 -7.93
CA ILE A 231 21.73 -4.58 -8.71
C ILE A 231 22.38 -3.24 -9.03
N GLY A 232 21.59 -2.24 -9.39
CA GLY A 232 22.06 -0.91 -9.79
C GLY A 232 22.71 -0.09 -8.69
N GLN A 233 22.51 -0.45 -7.42
CA GLN A 233 23.18 0.19 -6.27
C GLN A 233 24.69 0.06 -6.33
N GLU A 234 25.19 -1.11 -6.74
CA GLU A 234 26.62 -1.42 -6.79
C GLU A 234 27.14 -1.57 -8.21
N TRP A 235 26.31 -2.06 -9.15
CA TRP A 235 26.71 -2.39 -10.51
C TRP A 235 25.72 -1.83 -11.55
N PRO A 236 25.77 -0.52 -11.86
CA PRO A 236 24.85 0.11 -12.82
C PRO A 236 24.82 -0.58 -14.19
N GLU A 237 25.97 -0.99 -14.72
CA GLU A 237 26.05 -1.68 -16.02
C GLU A 237 25.37 -3.06 -16.00
N LYS A 238 25.45 -3.80 -14.88
CA LYS A 238 24.74 -5.08 -14.74
C LYS A 238 23.23 -4.88 -14.67
N ALA A 239 22.78 -3.78 -14.03
CA ALA A 239 21.36 -3.43 -14.00
C ALA A 239 20.85 -3.09 -15.41
N LEU A 240 21.64 -2.37 -16.20
CA LEU A 240 21.30 -2.08 -17.61
C LEU A 240 21.19 -3.37 -18.44
N ALA A 241 22.14 -4.28 -18.31
CA ALA A 241 22.09 -5.57 -19.00
C ALA A 241 20.86 -6.41 -18.58
N PHE A 242 20.52 -6.40 -17.29
CA PHE A 242 19.31 -7.05 -16.77
C PHE A 242 18.03 -6.45 -17.35
N TYR A 243 17.88 -5.12 -17.34
CA TYR A 243 16.71 -4.47 -17.91
C TYR A 243 16.59 -4.71 -19.42
N GLN A 244 17.70 -4.71 -20.14
CA GLN A 244 17.73 -5.00 -21.56
C GLN A 244 17.25 -6.42 -21.85
N ASP A 245 17.72 -7.43 -21.09
CA ASP A 245 17.28 -8.82 -21.25
C ASP A 245 15.81 -9.00 -20.90
N PHE A 246 15.35 -8.37 -19.82
CA PHE A 246 13.95 -8.39 -19.44
C PHE A 246 13.04 -7.81 -20.54
N LEU A 247 13.43 -6.66 -21.11
CA LEU A 247 12.68 -5.99 -22.18
C LEU A 247 12.71 -6.74 -23.51
N ARG A 248 13.76 -7.54 -23.77
CA ARG A 248 13.82 -8.45 -24.92
C ARG A 248 12.74 -9.53 -24.80
N LYS A 249 12.54 -10.09 -23.61
CA LYS A 249 11.52 -11.10 -23.30
C LYS A 249 10.13 -10.50 -23.16
N ASN A 250 10.03 -9.25 -22.66
CA ASN A 250 8.79 -8.56 -22.34
C ASN A 250 8.75 -7.16 -22.99
N PRO A 251 8.60 -7.05 -24.32
CA PRO A 251 8.77 -5.78 -25.05
C PRO A 251 7.68 -4.74 -24.77
N LYS A 252 6.58 -5.12 -24.13
CA LYS A 252 5.45 -4.22 -23.77
C LYS A 252 5.57 -3.67 -22.35
N SER A 253 6.60 -4.03 -21.59
CA SER A 253 6.83 -3.58 -20.21
C SER A 253 7.31 -2.12 -20.18
N ASN A 254 6.37 -1.19 -20.19
CA ASN A 254 6.66 0.23 -20.27
C ASN A 254 7.28 0.78 -18.97
N GLU A 255 6.88 0.28 -17.80
CA GLU A 255 7.48 0.68 -16.52
C GLU A 255 8.97 0.28 -16.44
N VAL A 256 9.30 -0.95 -16.85
CA VAL A 256 10.70 -1.40 -16.89
C VAL A 256 11.48 -0.63 -17.94
N ARG A 257 10.87 -0.32 -19.10
CA ARG A 257 11.50 0.53 -20.13
C ARG A 257 11.80 1.93 -19.62
N LEU A 258 10.89 2.51 -18.85
CA LEU A 258 11.08 3.83 -18.25
C LEU A 258 12.28 3.82 -17.28
N GLU A 259 12.38 2.81 -16.44
CA GLU A 259 13.48 2.71 -15.48
C GLU A 259 14.81 2.39 -16.18
N TYR A 260 14.79 1.57 -17.24
CA TYR A 260 15.95 1.33 -18.09
C TYR A 260 16.44 2.63 -18.76
N ALA A 261 15.52 3.42 -19.33
CA ALA A 261 15.85 4.69 -19.96
C ALA A 261 16.48 5.68 -18.97
N LYS A 262 15.92 5.78 -17.75
CA LYS A 262 16.48 6.60 -16.66
C LYS A 262 17.87 6.12 -16.25
N SER A 263 18.06 4.81 -16.13
CA SER A 263 19.34 4.20 -15.77
C SER A 263 20.41 4.50 -16.83
N LEU A 264 20.06 4.43 -18.12
CA LEU A 264 20.93 4.81 -19.23
C LEU A 264 21.34 6.30 -19.16
N THR A 265 20.39 7.18 -18.83
CA THR A 265 20.68 8.62 -18.65
C THR A 265 21.66 8.85 -17.49
N ASN A 266 21.49 8.12 -16.37
CA ASN A 266 22.37 8.24 -15.21
C ASN A 266 23.83 7.86 -15.51
N VAL A 267 24.05 6.90 -16.43
CA VAL A 267 25.39 6.51 -16.89
C VAL A 267 25.80 7.23 -18.16
N LYS A 268 25.10 8.30 -18.57
CA LYS A 268 25.41 9.16 -19.74
C LYS A 268 25.32 8.46 -21.10
N LYS A 269 24.63 7.35 -21.23
CA LYS A 269 24.32 6.68 -22.49
C LYS A 269 23.12 7.34 -23.18
N TYR A 270 23.25 8.61 -23.53
CA TYR A 270 22.14 9.47 -23.95
C TYR A 270 21.45 9.02 -25.24
N ASP A 271 22.21 8.51 -26.23
CA ASP A 271 21.61 7.96 -27.46
C ASP A 271 20.69 6.77 -27.21
N GLU A 272 21.14 5.85 -26.35
CA GLU A 272 20.34 4.69 -25.99
C GLU A 272 19.13 5.09 -25.14
N ALA A 273 19.32 6.00 -24.18
CA ALA A 273 18.26 6.56 -23.37
C ALA A 273 17.16 7.21 -24.23
N LYS A 274 17.56 8.09 -25.19
CA LYS A 274 16.64 8.75 -26.14
C LYS A 274 15.81 7.73 -26.90
N LYS A 275 16.43 6.65 -27.41
CA LYS A 275 15.72 5.57 -28.11
C LYS A 275 14.64 4.89 -27.25
N GLN A 276 14.91 4.70 -25.95
CA GLN A 276 13.91 4.09 -25.05
C GLN A 276 12.78 5.07 -24.69
N PHE A 277 13.12 6.34 -24.41
CA PHE A 277 12.10 7.36 -24.15
C PHE A 277 11.19 7.60 -25.37
N LEU A 278 11.72 7.58 -26.59
CA LEU A 278 10.94 7.70 -27.83
C LEU A 278 9.86 6.59 -27.94
N LYS A 279 10.16 5.37 -27.48
CA LYS A 279 9.17 4.29 -27.44
C LYS A 279 8.06 4.55 -26.41
N LEU A 280 8.34 5.34 -25.38
CA LEU A 280 7.38 5.67 -24.32
C LEU A 280 6.46 6.84 -24.66
N VAL A 281 6.88 7.73 -25.57
CA VAL A 281 6.10 8.93 -25.94
C VAL A 281 4.70 8.59 -26.44
N ASN A 282 4.52 7.44 -27.08
CA ASN A 282 3.24 6.98 -27.61
C ASN A 282 2.65 5.77 -26.80
N SER A 283 3.15 5.57 -25.58
CA SER A 283 2.70 4.48 -24.72
C SER A 283 1.65 4.96 -23.70
N SER A 284 1.14 4.05 -22.87
CA SER A 284 0.29 4.37 -21.72
C SER A 284 0.95 5.27 -20.67
N LEU A 285 2.29 5.36 -20.68
CA LEU A 285 3.07 6.24 -19.80
C LEU A 285 3.40 7.59 -20.44
N ALA A 286 2.88 7.86 -21.63
CA ALA A 286 3.10 9.12 -22.33
C ALA A 286 2.72 10.33 -21.45
N SER A 287 3.67 11.22 -21.21
CA SER A 287 3.48 12.39 -20.35
C SER A 287 4.27 13.59 -20.88
N SER A 288 3.94 14.78 -20.37
CA SER A 288 4.71 16.00 -20.58
C SER A 288 6.18 15.80 -20.14
N GLU A 289 6.43 15.16 -19.00
CA GLU A 289 7.78 14.88 -18.48
C GLU A 289 8.59 13.98 -19.41
N ILE A 290 7.97 12.96 -20.02
CA ILE A 290 8.67 12.09 -20.99
C ILE A 290 9.00 12.84 -22.26
N SER A 291 8.07 13.65 -22.79
CA SER A 291 8.32 14.49 -23.97
C SER A 291 9.44 15.49 -23.69
N LEU A 292 9.43 16.16 -22.54
CA LEU A 292 10.49 17.06 -22.11
C LEU A 292 11.85 16.36 -22.02
N THR A 293 11.88 15.15 -21.45
CA THR A 293 13.12 14.36 -21.35
C THR A 293 13.70 14.03 -22.74
N VAL A 294 12.83 13.65 -23.70
CA VAL A 294 13.26 13.41 -25.08
C VAL A 294 13.83 14.69 -25.71
N ALA A 295 13.18 15.83 -25.49
CA ALA A 295 13.64 17.11 -26.00
C ALA A 295 15.05 17.48 -25.46
N LEU A 296 15.23 17.37 -24.14
CA LEU A 296 16.50 17.66 -23.48
C LEU A 296 17.64 16.73 -23.96
N LEU A 297 17.37 15.42 -24.06
CA LEU A 297 18.32 14.45 -24.58
C LEU A 297 18.65 14.71 -26.06
N SER A 298 17.67 15.13 -26.87
CA SER A 298 17.89 15.49 -28.28
C SER A 298 18.75 16.73 -28.40
N MET A 299 18.54 17.74 -27.56
CA MET A 299 19.36 18.95 -27.50
C MET A 299 20.82 18.62 -27.10
N GLU A 300 21.01 17.79 -26.08
CA GLU A 300 22.34 17.33 -25.65
C GLU A 300 23.10 16.60 -26.75
N LEU A 301 22.38 15.88 -27.61
CA LEU A 301 22.93 15.16 -28.76
C LEU A 301 23.02 16.01 -30.05
N GLY A 302 22.68 17.29 -29.98
CA GLY A 302 22.72 18.22 -31.12
C GLY A 302 21.56 18.04 -32.13
N ASP A 303 20.56 17.25 -31.82
CA ASP A 303 19.37 17.03 -32.66
C ASP A 303 18.30 18.10 -32.37
N ASN A 304 18.57 19.34 -32.82
CA ASN A 304 17.76 20.51 -32.51
C ASN A 304 16.32 20.41 -33.07
N ILE A 305 16.17 19.75 -34.23
CA ILE A 305 14.83 19.58 -34.86
C ILE A 305 13.94 18.68 -33.97
N LEU A 306 14.54 17.58 -33.52
CA LEU A 306 13.78 16.66 -32.63
C LEU A 306 13.55 17.28 -31.24
N ALA A 307 14.50 18.07 -30.75
CA ALA A 307 14.36 18.79 -29.49
C ALA A 307 13.19 19.77 -29.53
N GLU A 308 13.10 20.62 -30.56
CA GLU A 308 11.99 21.57 -30.76
C GLU A 308 10.66 20.87 -30.82
N LYS A 309 10.54 19.81 -31.63
CA LYS A 309 9.30 19.01 -31.74
C LYS A 309 8.80 18.53 -30.38
N TYR A 310 9.68 17.98 -29.54
CA TYR A 310 9.28 17.41 -28.28
C TYR A 310 9.15 18.43 -27.14
N PHE A 311 9.77 19.61 -27.25
CA PHE A 311 9.46 20.74 -26.40
C PHE A 311 8.02 21.21 -26.64
N MET A 312 7.60 21.39 -27.89
CA MET A 312 6.21 21.76 -28.22
C MET A 312 5.22 20.72 -27.71
N GLN A 313 5.48 19.44 -27.95
CA GLN A 313 4.63 18.36 -27.48
C GLN A 313 4.54 18.32 -25.94
N SER A 314 5.61 18.66 -25.23
CA SER A 314 5.61 18.75 -23.77
C SER A 314 4.70 19.88 -23.27
N LEU A 315 4.73 21.04 -23.94
CA LEU A 315 3.86 22.19 -23.63
C LEU A 315 2.36 21.83 -23.86
N GLU A 316 2.05 21.23 -25.01
CA GLU A 316 0.69 20.80 -25.34
C GLU A 316 0.11 19.81 -24.30
N ARG A 317 0.92 18.87 -23.82
CA ARG A 317 0.52 17.88 -22.80
C ARG A 317 0.50 18.45 -21.39
N GLY A 318 1.24 19.50 -21.10
CA GLY A 318 1.33 20.15 -19.79
C GLY A 318 0.20 21.15 -19.52
N HIS A 319 -0.49 21.63 -20.56
CA HIS A 319 -1.63 22.52 -20.48
C HIS A 319 -2.86 21.84 -21.12
N PRO A 320 -3.56 20.95 -20.41
CA PRO A 320 -4.86 20.47 -20.89
C PRO A 320 -5.80 21.68 -20.98
N GLN A 321 -6.38 21.89 -22.17
CA GLN A 321 -7.39 22.93 -22.44
C GLN A 321 -8.66 22.68 -21.63
#